data_61872e0744955b0125234aa5ae638602
#
_entry.id   61872e0744955b0125234aa5ae638602
#
_cell.length_a   1.000
_cell.length_b   1.000
_cell.length_c   1.000
_cell.angle_alpha   90.00
_cell.angle_beta   90.00
_cell.angle_gamma   90.00
#
_symmetry.space_group_name_H-M   'P 1'
#
loop_
_entity.id
_entity.type
_entity.pdbx_description
1 polymer ?
#
loop_
_entity_poly.entity_id
_entity_poly.type
_entity_poly.pdbx_seq_one_letter_code
_entity_poly.pdbx_strand_id
1 'polypeptide(L)'
;MSARLRRAGYHIGYSPNAAVYHEVDPERADRARFIRIARERGRCRMLHEPHTRFDVTLKNLVASTRLALASILRVSAERRAREERRLAVARGMLDALNAETAPVQRVKA
;
A
#
# COMPACT_ATOMS: atom_id res chain seq x y z
N MET A 1 12.89 -8.27 3.66
CA MET A 1 14.11 -8.53 4.45
C MET A 1 14.22 -9.99 4.91
N SER A 2 13.18 -10.62 5.45
CA SER A 2 13.17 -12.00 5.94
C SER A 2 13.51 -13.09 4.91
N ALA A 3 13.12 -12.95 3.64
CA ALA A 3 13.42 -13.92 2.59
C ALA A 3 14.91 -14.00 2.24
N ARG A 4 15.63 -12.89 2.28
CA ARG A 4 17.10 -12.86 2.06
C ARG A 4 17.85 -13.57 3.18
N LEU A 5 17.45 -13.32 4.43
CA LEU A 5 18.06 -13.97 5.60
C LEU A 5 17.87 -15.50 5.57
N ARG A 6 16.67 -15.97 5.24
CA ARG A 6 16.40 -17.40 5.09
C ARG A 6 17.25 -18.05 4.00
N ARG A 7 17.41 -17.39 2.84
CA ARG A 7 18.26 -17.90 1.75
C ARG A 7 19.74 -17.96 2.14
N ALA A 8 20.19 -17.07 3.04
CA ALA A 8 21.53 -17.06 3.58
C ALA A 8 21.73 -18.05 4.75
N GLY A 9 20.75 -18.91 5.03
CA GLY A 9 20.86 -19.94 6.07
C GLY A 9 20.56 -19.45 7.49
N TYR A 10 20.10 -18.20 7.68
CA TYR A 10 19.74 -17.70 9.01
C TYR A 10 18.36 -18.19 9.45
N HIS A 11 18.29 -18.67 10.69
CA HIS A 11 17.03 -19.01 11.34
C HIS A 11 16.41 -17.75 11.96
N ILE A 12 15.13 -17.51 11.67
CA ILE A 12 14.37 -16.41 12.25
C ILE A 12 13.57 -16.98 13.40
N GLY A 13 13.96 -16.66 14.62
CA GLY A 13 13.24 -17.03 15.84
C GLY A 13 12.24 -15.94 16.23
N TYR A 14 11.13 -16.36 16.84
CA TYR A 14 10.18 -15.47 17.48
C TYR A 14 10.43 -15.50 18.99
N SER A 15 10.62 -14.33 19.60
CA SER A 15 10.71 -14.19 21.05
C SER A 15 9.40 -13.61 21.60
N PRO A 16 8.57 -14.41 22.28
CA PRO A 16 7.29 -13.93 22.80
C PRO A 16 7.45 -12.88 23.91
N ASN A 17 8.64 -12.83 24.54
CA ASN A 17 8.94 -11.90 25.64
C ASN A 17 9.61 -10.59 25.18
N ALA A 18 9.85 -10.43 23.88
CA ALA A 18 10.38 -9.20 23.31
C ALA A 18 9.26 -8.19 23.12
N ALA A 19 9.02 -7.35 24.13
CA ALA A 19 8.10 -6.22 24.03
C ALA A 19 8.87 -4.97 23.62
N VAL A 20 8.48 -4.36 22.49
CA VAL A 20 9.01 -3.08 22.05
C VAL A 20 7.89 -2.04 22.18
N TYR A 21 8.11 -1.05 23.05
CA TYR A 21 7.21 0.10 23.16
C TYR A 21 7.60 1.11 22.07
N HIS A 22 6.68 1.37 21.17
CA HIS A 22 6.84 2.39 20.15
C HIS A 22 6.05 3.62 20.57
N GLU A 23 6.75 4.68 20.91
CA GLU A 23 6.12 5.99 21.07
C GLU A 23 5.70 6.48 19.68
N VAL A 24 4.39 6.61 19.48
CA VAL A 24 3.84 7.11 18.22
C VAL A 24 3.69 8.61 18.35
N ASP A 25 4.56 9.34 17.65
CA ASP A 25 4.45 10.78 17.51
C ASP A 25 3.05 11.16 16.96
N PRO A 26 2.28 12.03 17.66
CA PRO A 26 0.96 12.47 17.24
C PRO A 26 0.94 13.03 15.81
N GLU A 27 2.01 13.69 15.37
CA GLU A 27 2.14 14.18 13.99
C GLU A 27 2.18 13.05 12.96
N ARG A 28 2.53 11.83 13.37
CA ARG A 28 2.50 10.65 12.52
C ARG A 28 1.10 10.07 12.35
N ALA A 29 0.13 10.51 13.14
CA ALA A 29 -1.27 10.10 13.06
C ALA A 29 -2.07 10.90 12.02
N ASP A 30 -1.43 11.82 11.25
CA ASP A 30 -2.10 12.58 10.21
C ASP A 30 -2.65 11.66 9.10
N ARG A 31 -3.94 11.86 8.78
CA ARG A 31 -4.66 11.12 7.75
C ARG A 31 -3.99 11.22 6.38
N ALA A 32 -3.51 12.38 5.99
CA ALA A 32 -2.85 12.59 4.70
C ALA A 32 -1.57 11.76 4.59
N ARG A 33 -0.78 11.72 5.67
CA ARG A 33 0.41 10.89 5.77
C ARG A 33 0.08 9.40 5.69
N PHE A 34 -0.97 8.97 6.38
CA PHE A 34 -1.43 7.58 6.36
C PHE A 34 -1.82 7.13 4.94
N ILE A 35 -2.57 7.95 4.21
CA ILE A 35 -2.97 7.69 2.82
C ILE A 35 -1.74 7.65 1.90
N ARG A 36 -0.77 8.57 2.08
CA ARG A 36 0.49 8.56 1.32
C ARG A 36 1.28 7.27 1.54
N ILE A 37 1.44 6.84 2.79
CA ILE A 37 2.13 5.58 3.11
C ILE A 37 1.40 4.38 2.50
N ALA A 38 0.06 4.36 2.52
CA ALA A 38 -0.72 3.30 1.91
C ALA A 38 -0.51 3.26 0.38
N ARG A 39 -0.42 4.42 -0.28
CA ARG A 39 -0.13 4.53 -1.71
C ARG A 39 1.27 4.03 -2.07
N GLU A 40 2.29 4.40 -1.27
CA GLU A 40 3.65 3.88 -1.45
C GLU A 40 3.72 2.36 -1.25
N ARG A 41 2.98 1.80 -0.30
CA ARG A 41 2.86 0.34 -0.15
C ARG A 41 2.29 -0.32 -1.40
N GLY A 42 1.33 0.32 -2.06
CA GLY A 42 0.80 -0.16 -3.34
C GLY A 42 1.88 -0.23 -4.41
N ARG A 43 2.70 0.81 -4.55
CA ARG A 43 3.85 0.83 -5.48
C ARG A 43 4.86 -0.26 -5.16
N CYS A 44 5.26 -0.40 -3.90
CA CYS A 44 6.20 -1.44 -3.47
C CYS A 44 5.67 -2.85 -3.74
N ARG A 45 4.35 -3.06 -3.64
CA ARG A 45 3.73 -4.37 -3.88
C ARG A 45 3.95 -4.82 -5.32
N MET A 46 3.89 -3.91 -6.29
CA MET A 46 4.16 -4.22 -7.70
C MET A 46 5.59 -4.72 -7.96
N LEU A 47 6.56 -4.34 -7.10
CA LEU A 47 7.95 -4.82 -7.19
C LEU A 47 8.14 -6.26 -6.70
N HIS A 48 7.22 -6.76 -5.86
CA HIS A 48 7.35 -8.06 -5.22
C HIS A 48 6.41 -9.12 -5.79
N GLU A 49 5.26 -8.70 -6.29
CA GLU A 49 4.22 -9.57 -6.83
C GLU A 49 3.84 -9.07 -8.23
N PRO A 50 4.04 -9.88 -9.28
CA PRO A 50 3.59 -9.51 -10.62
C PRO A 50 2.07 -9.48 -10.66
N HIS A 51 1.52 -8.33 -11.04
CA HIS A 51 0.08 -8.15 -11.24
C HIS A 51 -0.17 -7.72 -12.67
N THR A 52 -1.21 -8.26 -13.28
CA THR A 52 -1.63 -7.81 -14.61
C THR A 52 -2.31 -6.44 -14.52
N ARG A 53 -2.25 -5.68 -15.62
CA ARG A 53 -2.93 -4.37 -15.70
C ARG A 53 -4.44 -4.51 -15.43
N PHE A 54 -5.03 -5.60 -15.90
CA PHE A 54 -6.44 -5.89 -15.66
C PHE A 54 -6.75 -6.07 -14.17
N ASP A 55 -5.95 -6.87 -13.44
CA ASP A 55 -6.13 -7.08 -12.00
C ASP A 55 -6.05 -5.78 -11.20
N VAL A 56 -5.07 -4.93 -11.54
CA VAL A 56 -4.86 -3.65 -10.86
C VAL A 56 -6.03 -2.70 -11.12
N THR A 57 -6.50 -2.64 -12.37
CA THR A 57 -7.64 -1.81 -12.74
C THR A 57 -8.92 -2.28 -12.04
N LEU A 58 -9.15 -3.59 -11.99
CA LEU A 58 -10.28 -4.18 -11.29
C LEU A 58 -10.24 -3.90 -9.78
N LYS A 59 -9.07 -4.08 -9.15
CA LYS A 59 -8.88 -3.74 -7.72
C LYS A 59 -9.18 -2.27 -7.45
N ASN A 60 -8.77 -1.38 -8.34
CA ASN A 60 -9.02 0.06 -8.21
C ASN A 60 -10.51 0.37 -8.33
N LEU A 61 -11.20 -0.20 -9.31
CA LEU A 61 -12.64 -0.05 -9.50
C LEU A 61 -13.41 -0.55 -8.28
N VAL A 62 -13.11 -1.76 -7.80
CA VAL A 62 -13.78 -2.34 -6.63
C VAL A 62 -13.52 -1.49 -5.37
N ALA A 63 -12.30 -1.01 -5.15
CA ALA A 63 -12.00 -0.15 -4.00
C ALA A 63 -12.73 1.20 -4.08
N SER A 64 -12.81 1.80 -5.27
CA SER A 64 -13.56 3.04 -5.50
C SER A 64 -15.04 2.87 -5.22
N THR A 65 -15.65 1.80 -5.73
CA THR A 65 -17.08 1.49 -5.52
C THR A 65 -17.39 1.27 -4.04
N ARG A 66 -16.54 0.53 -3.33
CA ARG A 66 -16.70 0.31 -1.88
C ARG A 66 -16.62 1.59 -1.09
N LEU A 67 -15.68 2.48 -1.41
CA LEU A 67 -15.58 3.77 -0.74
C LEU A 67 -16.79 4.66 -1.03
N ALA A 68 -17.29 4.68 -2.27
CA ALA A 68 -18.49 5.41 -2.64
C ALA A 68 -19.72 4.89 -1.85
N LEU A 69 -19.92 3.57 -1.79
CA LEU A 69 -20.98 2.96 -1.01
C LEU A 69 -20.84 3.26 0.49
N ALA A 70 -19.63 3.18 1.04
CA ALA A 70 -19.37 3.51 2.43
C ALA A 70 -19.70 4.98 2.76
N SER A 71 -19.54 5.87 1.80
CA SER A 71 -19.88 7.28 1.95
C SER A 71 -21.39 7.52 1.90
N ILE A 72 -22.09 6.84 0.98
CA ILE A 72 -23.56 6.93 0.81
C ILE A 72 -24.28 6.34 2.03
N LEU A 73 -23.84 5.16 2.47
CA LEU A 73 -24.45 4.42 3.58
C LEU A 73 -24.07 4.97 4.97
N ARG A 74 -23.32 6.06 5.03
CA ARG A 74 -22.88 6.70 6.27
C ARG A 74 -22.29 5.71 7.30
N VAL A 75 -21.49 4.76 6.81
CA VAL A 75 -20.84 3.79 7.69
C VAL A 75 -19.88 4.47 8.68
N SER A 76 -19.50 3.74 9.74
CA SER A 76 -18.59 4.25 10.77
C SER A 76 -17.29 4.81 10.19
N ALA A 77 -16.71 5.82 10.86
CA ALA A 77 -15.45 6.46 10.46
C ALA A 77 -14.32 5.42 10.27
N GLU A 78 -14.28 4.41 11.12
CA GLU A 78 -13.30 3.33 11.04
C GLU A 78 -13.44 2.50 9.74
N ARG A 79 -14.66 2.12 9.37
CA ARG A 79 -14.93 1.41 8.12
C ARG A 79 -14.54 2.26 6.92
N ARG A 80 -14.90 3.53 6.92
CA ARG A 80 -14.55 4.46 5.87
C ARG A 80 -13.03 4.61 5.72
N ALA A 81 -12.29 4.75 6.83
CA ALA A 81 -10.84 4.82 6.82
C ALA A 81 -10.19 3.55 6.23
N ARG A 82 -10.76 2.37 6.49
CA ARG A 82 -10.30 1.11 5.88
C ARG A 82 -10.48 1.12 4.36
N GLU A 83 -11.62 1.59 3.85
CA GLU A 83 -11.87 1.65 2.41
C GLU A 83 -11.00 2.72 1.73
N GLU A 84 -10.77 3.87 2.36
CA GLU A 84 -9.80 4.88 1.89
C GLU A 84 -8.39 4.31 1.76
N ARG A 85 -7.95 3.54 2.76
CA ARG A 85 -6.65 2.85 2.71
C ARG A 85 -6.57 1.85 1.56
N ARG A 86 -7.61 1.03 1.35
CA ARG A 86 -7.67 0.06 0.24
C ARG A 86 -7.56 0.76 -1.11
N LEU A 87 -8.28 1.85 -1.29
CA LEU A 87 -8.22 2.65 -2.51
C LEU A 87 -6.83 3.27 -2.70
N ALA A 88 -6.20 3.78 -1.64
CA ALA A 88 -4.85 4.33 -1.71
C ALA A 88 -3.83 3.28 -2.17
N VAL A 89 -3.88 2.06 -1.64
CA VAL A 89 -3.03 0.94 -2.08
C VAL A 89 -3.28 0.61 -3.56
N ALA A 90 -4.54 0.47 -3.98
CA ALA A 90 -4.88 0.17 -5.37
C ALA A 90 -4.41 1.27 -6.34
N ARG A 91 -4.53 2.53 -5.95
CA ARG A 91 -4.00 3.67 -6.72
C ARG A 91 -2.48 3.64 -6.82
N GLY A 92 -1.78 3.30 -5.74
CA GLY A 92 -0.33 3.14 -5.76
C GLY A 92 0.14 2.05 -6.74
N MET A 93 -0.58 0.95 -6.81
CA MET A 93 -0.31 -0.10 -7.82
C MET A 93 -0.52 0.41 -9.25
N LEU A 94 -1.58 1.18 -9.49
CA LEU A 94 -1.87 1.77 -10.79
C LEU A 94 -0.81 2.80 -11.20
N ASP A 95 -0.34 3.63 -10.26
CA ASP A 95 0.74 4.59 -10.49
C ASP A 95 2.03 3.89 -10.93
N ALA A 96 2.37 2.76 -10.30
CA ALA A 96 3.56 1.99 -10.68
C ALA A 96 3.46 1.48 -12.13
N LEU A 97 2.32 0.91 -12.51
CA LEU A 97 2.09 0.45 -13.90
C LEU A 97 2.16 1.60 -14.92
N ASN A 98 1.63 2.76 -14.58
CA ASN A 98 1.67 3.91 -15.48
C ASN A 98 3.08 4.50 -15.59
N ALA A 99 3.89 4.42 -14.52
CA ALA A 99 5.29 4.84 -14.55
C ALA A 99 6.15 3.92 -15.44
N GLU A 100 5.87 2.61 -15.45
CA GLU A 100 6.56 1.65 -16.33
C GLU A 100 6.21 1.86 -17.82
N THR A 101 5.00 2.33 -18.12
CA THR A 101 4.55 2.59 -19.49
C THR A 101 4.89 3.99 -20.01
N ALA A 102 5.36 4.89 -19.12
CA ALA A 102 5.81 6.21 -19.54
C ALA A 102 7.10 6.08 -20.36
N PRO A 103 7.18 6.70 -21.56
CA PRO A 103 8.40 6.66 -22.35
C PRO A 103 9.52 7.32 -21.52
N VAL A 104 10.64 6.59 -21.39
CA VAL A 104 11.84 7.13 -20.77
C VAL A 104 12.23 8.37 -21.56
N GLN A 105 11.95 9.55 -21.04
CA GLN A 105 12.53 10.77 -21.56
C GLN A 105 14.04 10.64 -21.39
N ARG A 106 14.74 10.21 -22.46
CA ARG A 106 16.19 10.30 -22.52
C ARG A 106 16.53 11.77 -22.32
N VAL A 107 17.00 12.09 -21.13
CA VAL A 107 17.67 13.38 -20.89
C VAL A 107 18.83 13.40 -21.90
N LYS A 108 18.68 14.20 -22.96
CA LYS A 108 19.79 14.52 -23.83
C LYS A 108 20.76 15.31 -22.97
N ALA A 109 21.87 14.66 -22.66
CA ALA A 109 23.02 15.33 -22.10
C ALA A 109 23.55 16.34 -23.11
#